data_77ce72f7ac7559fb67b09879a53a24cf
#
_entry.id   77ce72f7ac7559fb67b09879a53a24cf
#
_cell.length_a   1.000
_cell.length_b   1.000
_cell.length_c   1.000
_cell.angle_alpha   90.00
_cell.angle_beta   90.00
_cell.angle_gamma   90.00
#
_symmetry.space_group_name_H-M   'P 1'
#
loop_
_entity.id
_entity.type
_entity.pdbx_description
1 polymer ?
#
loop_
_entity_poly.entity_id
_entity_poly.type
_entity_poly.pdbx_seq_one_letter_code
_entity_poly.pdbx_strand_id
1 'polypeptide(L)'
;LSGGQKRRAAIAGVIVTEPEVLVLDEPVAGLDPVGKREFLSLLHDLHKKFVKTVVIVTHDMDLVSENCTRAAVFSHGKVIKTGTPREIFEDEKAVLSTGLDIPVTAYLTKRLRESGVNIESDLSVKNFTDRFAEKFAEGKV
;
A
#
# COMPACT_ATOMS: atom_id res chain seq x y z
N LEU A 1 3.98 22.92 15.69
CA LEU A 1 4.31 21.66 15.03
C LEU A 1 3.46 21.45 13.78
N SER A 2 4.08 21.11 12.65
CA SER A 2 3.35 20.68 11.46
C SER A 2 2.57 19.38 11.72
N GLY A 3 1.59 19.05 10.85
CA GLY A 3 0.84 17.80 10.99
C GLY A 3 1.74 16.56 11.04
N GLY A 4 2.77 16.51 10.19
CA GLY A 4 3.75 15.43 10.21
C GLY A 4 4.62 15.38 11.47
N GLN A 5 4.99 16.53 12.03
CA GLN A 5 5.73 16.59 13.29
C GLN A 5 4.89 16.11 14.48
N LYS A 6 3.61 16.50 14.53
CA LYS A 6 2.68 16.02 15.56
C LYS A 6 2.53 14.49 15.50
N ARG A 7 2.40 13.94 14.30
CA ARG A 7 2.26 12.50 14.06
C ARG A 7 3.51 11.71 14.48
N ARG A 8 4.70 12.21 14.12
CA ARG A 8 5.98 11.63 14.56
C ARG A 8 6.15 11.68 16.08
N ALA A 9 5.77 12.78 16.73
CA ALA A 9 5.80 12.89 18.19
C ALA A 9 4.84 11.91 18.87
N ALA A 10 3.63 11.72 18.34
CA ALA A 10 2.68 10.74 18.85
C ALA A 10 3.20 9.31 18.75
N ILE A 11 3.79 8.93 17.61
CA ILE A 11 4.40 7.60 17.43
C ILE A 11 5.56 7.41 18.39
N ALA A 12 6.44 8.42 18.57
CA ALA A 12 7.55 8.34 19.52
C ALA A 12 7.06 8.06 20.95
N GLY A 13 5.97 8.71 21.37
CA GLY A 13 5.34 8.47 22.67
C GLY A 13 4.82 7.04 22.84
N VAL A 14 4.31 6.41 21.78
CA VAL A 14 3.85 5.01 21.81
C VAL A 14 5.05 4.05 21.80
N ILE A 15 6.05 4.28 20.98
CA ILE A 15 7.23 3.39 20.85
C ILE A 15 8.02 3.27 22.16
N VAL A 16 8.05 4.30 23.00
CA VAL A 16 8.70 4.25 24.33
C VAL A 16 8.12 3.14 25.22
N THR A 17 6.88 2.71 24.97
CA THR A 17 6.27 1.59 25.71
C THR A 17 6.67 0.21 25.18
N GLU A 18 7.55 0.14 24.18
CA GLU A 18 8.03 -1.09 23.53
C GLU A 18 6.89 -2.03 23.06
N PRO A 19 5.91 -1.55 22.28
CA PRO A 19 4.77 -2.35 21.88
C PRO A 19 5.19 -3.43 20.89
N GLU A 20 4.65 -4.64 21.01
CA GLU A 20 4.83 -5.69 19.99
C GLU A 20 4.03 -5.41 18.72
N VAL A 21 2.89 -4.75 18.86
CA VAL A 21 1.97 -4.42 17.76
C VAL A 21 1.67 -2.93 17.77
N LEU A 22 1.91 -2.27 16.65
CA LEU A 22 1.57 -0.86 16.41
C LEU A 22 0.37 -0.79 15.47
N VAL A 23 -0.73 -0.17 15.91
CA VAL A 23 -1.93 0.04 15.08
C VAL A 23 -2.04 1.51 14.72
N LEU A 24 -2.19 1.81 13.45
CA LEU A 24 -2.26 3.17 12.90
C LEU A 24 -3.52 3.32 12.05
N ASP A 25 -4.31 4.33 12.35
CA ASP A 25 -5.51 4.68 11.59
C ASP A 25 -5.22 5.90 10.71
N GLU A 26 -5.40 5.72 9.38
CA GLU A 26 -5.14 6.71 8.32
C GLU A 26 -3.81 7.49 8.52
N PRO A 27 -2.67 6.80 8.68
CA PRO A 27 -1.44 7.44 9.15
C PRO A 27 -0.81 8.39 8.15
N VAL A 28 -1.17 8.34 6.88
CA VAL A 28 -0.64 9.23 5.83
C VAL A 28 -1.66 10.25 5.32
N ALA A 29 -2.89 10.24 5.83
CA ALA A 29 -3.93 11.17 5.40
C ALA A 29 -3.50 12.64 5.58
N GLY A 30 -3.67 13.45 4.54
CA GLY A 30 -3.32 14.88 4.55
C GLY A 30 -1.82 15.18 4.54
N LEU A 31 -0.96 14.20 4.32
CA LEU A 31 0.46 14.43 4.03
C LEU A 31 0.65 14.70 2.53
N ASP A 32 1.60 15.58 2.22
CA ASP A 32 2.10 15.73 0.86
C ASP A 32 2.92 14.50 0.43
N PRO A 33 3.23 14.33 -0.86
CA PRO A 33 3.96 13.15 -1.33
C PRO A 33 5.34 12.95 -0.68
N VAL A 34 6.02 14.03 -0.30
CA VAL A 34 7.31 13.95 0.39
C VAL A 34 7.11 13.46 1.81
N GLY A 35 6.20 14.07 2.56
CA GLY A 35 5.87 13.68 3.93
C GLY A 35 5.33 12.25 4.03
N LYS A 36 4.54 11.79 3.01
CA LYS A 36 4.09 10.39 2.92
C LYS A 36 5.30 9.43 2.84
N ARG A 37 6.25 9.68 1.92
CA ARG A 37 7.45 8.85 1.77
C ARG A 37 8.30 8.81 3.03
N GLU A 38 8.56 9.97 3.64
CA GLU A 38 9.33 10.07 4.88
C GLU A 38 8.67 9.31 6.03
N PHE A 39 7.35 9.41 6.14
CA PHE A 39 6.60 8.72 7.17
C PHE A 39 6.61 7.20 6.98
N LEU A 40 6.43 6.70 5.75
CA LEU A 40 6.51 5.28 5.44
C LEU A 40 7.91 4.71 5.67
N SER A 41 8.96 5.47 5.33
CA SER A 41 10.34 5.11 5.67
C SER A 41 10.55 4.98 7.18
N LEU A 42 10.03 5.93 7.96
CA LEU A 42 10.06 5.86 9.42
C LEU A 42 9.34 4.61 9.94
N LEU A 43 8.14 4.29 9.43
CA LEU A 43 7.41 3.09 9.85
C LEU A 43 8.17 1.81 9.52
N HIS A 44 8.82 1.75 8.36
CA HIS A 44 9.66 0.62 7.99
C HIS A 44 10.83 0.42 8.98
N ASP A 45 11.50 1.51 9.34
CA ASP A 45 12.60 1.48 10.32
C ASP A 45 12.11 1.05 11.71
N LEU A 46 10.95 1.53 12.14
CA LEU A 46 10.35 1.15 13.42
C LEU A 46 9.95 -0.33 13.44
N HIS A 47 9.32 -0.83 12.37
CA HIS A 47 8.98 -2.24 12.22
C HIS A 47 10.23 -3.13 12.26
N LYS A 48 11.30 -2.71 11.60
CA LYS A 48 12.54 -3.49 11.56
C LYS A 48 13.28 -3.55 12.91
N LYS A 49 13.18 -2.49 13.73
CA LYS A 49 14.02 -2.32 14.93
C LYS A 49 13.29 -2.53 16.25
N PHE A 50 11.99 -2.19 16.32
CA PHE A 50 11.31 -2.02 17.60
C PHE A 50 9.96 -2.73 17.68
N VAL A 51 9.28 -2.96 16.56
CA VAL A 51 7.89 -3.44 16.55
C VAL A 51 7.78 -4.72 15.72
N LYS A 52 7.17 -5.78 16.28
CA LYS A 52 7.01 -7.05 15.55
C LYS A 52 5.98 -6.96 14.43
N THR A 53 4.92 -6.19 14.65
CA THR A 53 3.80 -6.09 13.70
C THR A 53 3.29 -4.66 13.61
N VAL A 54 3.16 -4.15 12.38
CA VAL A 54 2.48 -2.87 12.11
C VAL A 54 1.18 -3.16 11.40
N VAL A 55 0.07 -2.68 11.96
CA VAL A 55 -1.26 -2.74 11.37
C VAL A 55 -1.64 -1.33 10.91
N ILE A 56 -1.99 -1.18 9.64
CA ILE A 56 -2.44 0.09 9.06
C ILE A 56 -3.89 -0.05 8.64
N VAL A 57 -4.75 0.81 9.15
CA VAL A 57 -6.13 0.97 8.67
C VAL A 57 -6.12 2.12 7.68
N THR A 58 -6.53 1.89 6.45
CA THR A 58 -6.50 2.91 5.40
C THR A 58 -7.39 2.55 4.21
N HIS A 59 -7.79 3.56 3.44
CA HIS A 59 -8.41 3.43 2.13
C HIS A 59 -7.43 3.76 0.98
N ASP A 60 -6.15 3.96 1.27
CA ASP A 60 -5.10 4.20 0.27
C ASP A 60 -4.57 2.87 -0.27
N MET A 61 -5.11 2.43 -1.39
CA MET A 61 -4.80 1.13 -1.97
C MET A 61 -3.38 1.05 -2.53
N ASP A 62 -2.80 2.16 -2.97
CA ASP A 62 -1.39 2.20 -3.38
C ASP A 62 -0.46 2.00 -2.18
N LEU A 63 -0.79 2.58 -1.02
CA LEU A 63 -0.07 2.31 0.22
C LEU A 63 -0.12 0.82 0.57
N VAL A 64 -1.32 0.20 0.52
CA VAL A 64 -1.49 -1.22 0.83
C VAL A 64 -0.67 -2.09 -0.12
N SER A 65 -0.75 -1.81 -1.42
CA SER A 65 -0.06 -2.61 -2.45
C SER A 65 1.46 -2.55 -2.35
N GLU A 66 2.02 -1.40 -1.97
CA GLU A 66 3.46 -1.19 -1.95
C GLU A 66 4.12 -1.51 -0.59
N ASN A 67 3.36 -1.44 0.51
CA ASN A 67 3.96 -1.46 1.85
C ASN A 67 3.45 -2.59 2.76
N CYS A 68 2.39 -3.29 2.38
CA CYS A 68 1.80 -4.33 3.22
C CYS A 68 2.14 -5.73 2.70
N THR A 69 2.43 -6.65 3.60
CA THR A 69 2.64 -8.08 3.26
C THR A 69 1.32 -8.86 3.27
N ARG A 70 0.35 -8.41 4.06
CA ARG A 70 -1.00 -8.96 4.14
C ARG A 70 -2.02 -7.84 4.28
N ALA A 71 -3.23 -8.10 3.80
CA ALA A 71 -4.35 -7.17 3.92
C ALA A 71 -5.64 -7.90 4.27
N ALA A 72 -6.56 -7.18 4.90
CA ALA A 72 -7.92 -7.60 5.14
C ALA A 72 -8.88 -6.50 4.69
N VAL A 73 -9.84 -6.86 3.85
CA VAL A 73 -10.89 -5.94 3.38
C VAL A 73 -12.09 -6.02 4.31
N PHE A 74 -12.46 -4.88 4.86
CA PHE A 74 -13.63 -4.74 5.73
C PHE A 74 -14.75 -4.00 5.00
N SER A 75 -15.97 -4.49 5.14
CA SER A 75 -17.17 -3.79 4.68
C SER A 75 -18.35 -4.14 5.59
N HIS A 76 -19.13 -3.13 5.96
CA HIS A 76 -20.33 -3.28 6.84
C HIS A 76 -20.04 -4.09 8.11
N GLY A 77 -18.88 -3.85 8.75
CA GLY A 77 -18.49 -4.52 10.01
C GLY A 77 -18.06 -5.98 9.85
N LYS A 78 -17.85 -6.46 8.63
CA LYS A 78 -17.40 -7.83 8.33
C LYS A 78 -16.11 -7.84 7.54
N VAL A 79 -15.29 -8.87 7.76
CA VAL A 79 -14.14 -9.18 6.91
C VAL A 79 -14.66 -9.85 5.64
N ILE A 80 -14.45 -9.22 4.50
CA ILE A 80 -14.89 -9.72 3.19
C ILE A 80 -13.82 -10.63 2.58
N LYS A 81 -12.56 -10.24 2.70
CA LYS A 81 -11.43 -10.98 2.13
C LYS A 81 -10.16 -10.74 2.93
N THR A 82 -9.30 -11.74 3.00
CA THR A 82 -7.94 -11.63 3.57
C THR A 82 -6.95 -12.30 2.65
N GLY A 83 -5.74 -11.77 2.57
CA GLY A 83 -4.68 -12.35 1.73
C GLY A 83 -3.49 -11.40 1.57
N THR A 84 -2.61 -11.70 0.64
CA THR A 84 -1.61 -10.76 0.15
C THR A 84 -2.30 -9.63 -0.63
N PRO A 85 -1.70 -8.44 -0.77
CA PRO A 85 -2.26 -7.39 -1.62
C PRO A 85 -2.58 -7.89 -3.04
N ARG A 86 -1.72 -8.71 -3.63
CA ARG A 86 -1.94 -9.30 -4.94
C ARG A 86 -3.23 -10.14 -4.99
N GLU A 87 -3.41 -11.07 -4.07
CA GLU A 87 -4.62 -11.90 -3.98
C GLU A 87 -5.89 -11.08 -3.76
N ILE A 88 -5.78 -9.98 -3.00
CA ILE A 88 -6.90 -9.05 -2.78
C ILE A 88 -7.29 -8.35 -4.09
N PHE A 89 -6.32 -7.75 -4.78
CA PHE A 89 -6.58 -6.91 -5.95
C PHE A 89 -6.76 -7.69 -7.27
N GLU A 90 -6.45 -8.99 -7.31
CA GLU A 90 -6.85 -9.88 -8.41
C GLU A 90 -8.38 -10.02 -8.52
N ASP A 91 -9.09 -9.89 -7.40
CA ASP A 91 -10.56 -9.89 -7.36
C ASP A 91 -11.11 -8.46 -7.31
N GLU A 92 -10.88 -7.71 -8.40
CA GLU A 92 -11.31 -6.31 -8.51
C GLU A 92 -12.79 -6.11 -8.19
N LYS A 93 -13.67 -7.04 -8.63
CA LYS A 93 -15.12 -6.92 -8.42
C LYS A 93 -15.45 -6.94 -6.94
N ALA A 94 -14.82 -7.82 -6.17
CA ALA A 94 -15.02 -7.89 -4.73
C ALA A 94 -14.55 -6.61 -4.04
N VAL A 95 -13.38 -6.07 -4.44
CA VAL A 95 -12.83 -4.83 -3.86
C VAL A 95 -13.72 -3.64 -4.20
N LEU A 96 -14.05 -3.42 -5.47
CA LEU A 96 -14.88 -2.31 -5.92
C LEU A 96 -16.29 -2.35 -5.31
N SER A 97 -16.86 -3.55 -5.05
CA SER A 97 -18.17 -3.69 -4.41
C SER A 97 -18.20 -3.17 -2.97
N THR A 98 -17.05 -3.00 -2.33
CA THR A 98 -16.93 -2.44 -0.97
C THR A 98 -16.78 -0.92 -0.96
N GLY A 99 -16.72 -0.28 -2.14
CA GLY A 99 -16.49 1.17 -2.29
C GLY A 99 -15.01 1.56 -2.22
N LEU A 100 -14.10 0.57 -2.16
CA LEU A 100 -12.66 0.80 -2.30
C LEU A 100 -12.28 0.86 -3.77
N ASP A 101 -11.17 1.52 -4.05
CA ASP A 101 -10.54 1.55 -5.38
C ASP A 101 -9.50 0.42 -5.51
N ILE A 102 -8.89 0.31 -6.68
CA ILE A 102 -7.77 -0.61 -6.95
C ILE A 102 -6.49 0.19 -7.15
N PRO A 103 -5.31 -0.37 -6.85
CA PRO A 103 -4.05 0.30 -7.12
C PRO A 103 -3.91 0.70 -8.59
N VAL A 104 -3.32 1.87 -8.84
CA VAL A 104 -3.13 2.38 -10.20
C VAL A 104 -2.33 1.40 -11.08
N THR A 105 -1.37 0.71 -10.51
CA THR A 105 -0.57 -0.32 -11.20
C THR A 105 -1.38 -1.54 -11.60
N ALA A 106 -2.33 -1.98 -10.75
CA ALA A 106 -3.26 -3.07 -11.08
C ALA A 106 -4.16 -2.67 -12.27
N TYR A 107 -4.73 -1.46 -12.21
CA TYR A 107 -5.55 -0.91 -13.27
C TYR A 107 -4.79 -0.83 -14.60
N LEU A 108 -3.58 -0.25 -14.61
CA LEU A 108 -2.74 -0.12 -15.82
C LEU A 108 -2.33 -1.48 -16.37
N THR A 109 -1.90 -2.41 -15.53
CA THR A 109 -1.54 -3.78 -15.93
C THR A 109 -2.68 -4.46 -16.66
N LYS A 110 -3.91 -4.32 -16.16
CA LYS A 110 -5.10 -4.88 -16.79
C LYS A 110 -5.39 -4.24 -18.15
N ARG A 111 -5.39 -2.91 -18.23
CA ARG A 111 -5.63 -2.16 -19.48
C ARG A 111 -4.63 -2.51 -20.56
N LEU A 112 -3.37 -2.65 -20.21
CA LEU A 112 -2.31 -3.06 -21.14
C LEU A 112 -2.54 -4.49 -21.62
N ARG A 113 -2.92 -5.40 -20.74
CA ARG A 113 -3.24 -6.78 -21.10
C ARG A 113 -4.43 -6.87 -22.07
N GLU A 114 -5.48 -6.07 -21.83
CA GLU A 114 -6.64 -5.96 -22.74
C GLU A 114 -6.24 -5.42 -24.13
N SER A 115 -5.17 -4.60 -24.20
CA SER A 115 -4.60 -4.09 -25.45
C SER A 115 -3.53 -5.04 -26.06
N GLY A 116 -3.35 -6.25 -25.53
CA GLY A 116 -2.39 -7.23 -26.04
C GLY A 116 -0.97 -7.09 -25.47
N VAL A 117 -0.72 -6.14 -24.56
CA VAL A 117 0.58 -5.94 -23.92
C VAL A 117 0.59 -6.62 -22.56
N ASN A 118 1.31 -7.75 -22.46
CA ASN A 118 1.40 -8.48 -21.20
C ASN A 118 2.61 -7.98 -20.37
N ILE A 119 2.32 -7.34 -19.23
CA ILE A 119 3.30 -6.92 -18.23
C ILE A 119 2.95 -7.60 -16.92
N GLU A 120 3.90 -8.33 -16.36
CA GLU A 120 3.78 -8.85 -15.00
C GLU A 120 4.25 -7.78 -14.01
N SER A 121 3.40 -7.42 -13.05
CA SER A 121 3.71 -6.48 -11.98
C SER A 121 3.36 -7.08 -10.62
N ASP A 122 4.17 -6.74 -9.62
CA ASP A 122 3.93 -7.05 -8.21
C ASP A 122 3.11 -5.96 -7.51
N LEU A 123 2.46 -5.10 -8.27
CA LEU A 123 1.69 -3.93 -7.86
C LEU A 123 2.54 -2.73 -7.40
N SER A 124 3.86 -2.82 -7.34
CA SER A 124 4.69 -1.65 -7.06
C SER A 124 4.87 -0.78 -8.30
N VAL A 125 4.83 0.55 -8.11
CA VAL A 125 5.03 1.51 -9.21
C VAL A 125 6.41 1.32 -9.83
N LYS A 126 7.44 1.11 -9.02
CA LYS A 126 8.80 0.90 -9.52
C LYS A 126 8.90 -0.33 -10.41
N ASN A 127 8.42 -1.49 -9.94
CA ASN A 127 8.46 -2.73 -10.73
C ASN A 127 7.66 -2.58 -12.03
N PHE A 128 6.48 -1.96 -11.96
CA PHE A 128 5.68 -1.70 -13.15
C PHE A 128 6.42 -0.84 -14.18
N THR A 129 7.05 0.26 -13.74
CA THR A 129 7.78 1.16 -14.66
C THR A 129 9.02 0.50 -15.26
N ASP A 130 9.76 -0.28 -14.48
CA ASP A 130 10.93 -1.01 -14.96
C ASP A 130 10.52 -2.04 -16.03
N ARG A 131 9.49 -2.85 -15.76
CA ARG A 131 8.95 -3.85 -16.70
C ARG A 131 8.36 -3.23 -17.96
N PHE A 132 7.70 -2.09 -17.81
CA PHE A 132 7.15 -1.35 -18.94
C PHE A 132 8.28 -0.82 -19.83
N ALA A 133 9.31 -0.20 -19.25
CA ALA A 133 10.47 0.29 -19.98
C ALA A 133 11.22 -0.82 -20.73
N GLU A 134 11.44 -1.99 -20.09
CA GLU A 134 12.04 -3.17 -20.73
C GLU A 134 11.25 -3.59 -21.97
N LYS A 135 9.92 -3.68 -21.87
CA LYS A 135 9.07 -4.07 -23.01
C LYS A 135 9.13 -3.08 -24.17
N PHE A 136 9.16 -1.78 -23.87
CA PHE A 136 9.28 -0.74 -24.90
C PHE A 136 10.66 -0.76 -25.56
N ALA A 137 11.74 -1.00 -24.81
CA ALA A 137 13.09 -1.12 -25.36
C ALA A 137 13.24 -2.33 -26.31
N GLU A 138 12.46 -3.40 -26.08
CA GLU A 138 12.42 -4.60 -26.94
C GLU A 138 11.56 -4.43 -28.22
N GLY A 139 10.89 -3.28 -28.39
CA GLY A 139 10.01 -3.04 -29.56
C GLY A 139 8.80 -3.97 -29.63
N LYS A 140 8.36 -4.54 -28.49
CA LYS A 140 7.27 -5.50 -28.38
C LYS A 140 5.93 -4.87 -27.90
N VAL A 141 5.75 -3.59 -28.20
CA VAL A 141 4.50 -2.87 -27.92
C VAL A 141 3.94 -2.29 -29.20
#